data_5d22ee69acde1f041b72a9f393050ca5
#
_entry.id   5d22ee69acde1f041b72a9f393050ca5
#
_cell.length_a   1.000
_cell.length_b   1.000
_cell.length_c   1.000
_cell.angle_alpha   90.00
_cell.angle_beta   90.00
_cell.angle_gamma   90.00
#
_symmetry.space_group_name_H-M   'P 1'
#
loop_
_entity.id
_entity.type
_entity.pdbx_description
1 polymer ?
#
loop_
_entity_poly.entity_id
_entity_poly.type
_entity_poly.pdbx_seq_one_letter_code
_entity_poly.pdbx_strand_id
1 'polypeptide(L)'
;MFVKRRKELLKKRFNLQRRMMLMLSIMVIEILLLSVLPIGIDNAEFYSLLTVIINSVLVIGFLIFGNIAKHRYIIVISYFLKIGILLISYYDLFPIMFTGADSVRFDTQAMQIWNNPELLNNKNGTLYQPFLGRLYMLVGPQKILAQYTNVILSIIGLLCIERIFTRFEVDEQTAKISMLILSISPVAIILSSVLMRDAMVTNFFIFSMYFFLLYAIDHKVQDVILSFVFISLASIFHSGVFPFAIGIVVYVLMEKGTNSAMVKILCTLILFFGIFSFSDVLFTKFSGLEKSESEILEQLQDARGGSAYLTGLESNSIMVNLLYSPIKIIYFLFSPMPWDIRHLGDIIMIALDSVLYYFIIVSIIKSRASVKGKLIGSLILGIVLILFAFANGTHNSGTAARHRYKVLPAICIVYGLINSKITKYGKSENFDYSSRL
;
A
#
# COMPACT_ATOMS: atom_id res chain seq x y z
N MET A 1 22.04 -31.95 -4.15
CA MET A 1 20.59 -31.61 -4.09
C MET A 1 20.37 -30.10 -3.96
N PHE A 2 21.06 -29.40 -3.06
CA PHE A 2 20.94 -27.96 -2.80
C PHE A 2 21.25 -27.04 -3.98
N VAL A 3 22.36 -27.28 -4.71
CA VAL A 3 22.76 -26.46 -5.89
C VAL A 3 21.68 -26.50 -6.99
N LYS A 4 21.05 -27.65 -7.20
CA LYS A 4 19.96 -27.80 -8.19
C LYS A 4 18.72 -26.99 -7.78
N ARG A 5 18.34 -27.06 -6.50
CA ARG A 5 17.20 -26.29 -5.94
C ARG A 5 17.44 -24.77 -6.00
N ARG A 6 18.68 -24.31 -5.73
CA ARG A 6 19.08 -22.90 -5.88
C ARG A 6 18.99 -22.41 -7.32
N LYS A 7 19.50 -23.19 -8.29
CA LYS A 7 19.38 -22.84 -9.72
C LYS A 7 17.91 -22.77 -10.16
N GLU A 8 17.05 -23.66 -9.68
CA GLU A 8 15.62 -23.62 -9.98
C GLU A 8 14.94 -22.37 -9.36
N LEU A 9 15.28 -22.00 -8.13
CA LEU A 9 14.75 -20.80 -7.48
C LEU A 9 15.21 -19.51 -8.19
N LEU A 10 16.48 -19.43 -8.60
CA LEU A 10 17.00 -18.30 -9.37
C LEU A 10 16.33 -18.22 -10.75
N LYS A 11 16.13 -19.35 -11.43
CA LYS A 11 15.40 -19.42 -12.71
C LYS A 11 13.94 -18.98 -12.55
N LYS A 12 13.26 -19.37 -11.46
CA LYS A 12 11.89 -18.91 -11.14
C LYS A 12 11.85 -17.42 -10.84
N ARG A 13 12.84 -16.87 -10.08
CA ARG A 13 12.95 -15.43 -9.82
C ARG A 13 13.12 -14.63 -11.11
N PHE A 14 14.07 -15.05 -11.96
CA PHE A 14 14.32 -14.40 -13.24
C PHE A 14 13.09 -14.43 -14.15
N ASN A 15 12.40 -15.56 -14.19
CA ASN A 15 11.16 -15.69 -14.96
C ASN A 15 10.04 -14.79 -14.44
N LEU A 16 9.89 -14.62 -13.10
CA LEU A 16 8.87 -13.73 -12.56
C LEU A 16 9.17 -12.26 -12.85
N GLN A 17 10.42 -11.81 -12.61
CA GLN A 17 10.84 -10.45 -12.93
C GLN A 17 10.65 -10.14 -14.42
N ARG A 18 11.05 -11.06 -15.31
CA ARG A 18 10.85 -10.91 -16.75
C ARG A 18 9.36 -10.82 -17.12
N ARG A 19 8.49 -11.58 -16.46
CA ARG A 19 7.05 -11.57 -16.72
C ARG A 19 6.39 -10.30 -16.18
N MET A 20 6.80 -9.82 -15.00
CA MET A 20 6.33 -8.52 -14.48
C MET A 20 6.78 -7.37 -15.40
N MET A 21 8.04 -7.38 -15.86
CA MET A 21 8.54 -6.42 -16.85
C MET A 21 7.75 -6.50 -18.15
N LEU A 22 7.39 -7.69 -18.60
CA LEU A 22 6.56 -7.88 -19.79
C LEU A 22 5.16 -7.24 -19.61
N MET A 23 4.51 -7.47 -18.45
CA MET A 23 3.21 -6.85 -18.16
C MET A 23 3.29 -5.34 -18.13
N LEU A 24 4.28 -4.78 -17.44
CA LEU A 24 4.51 -3.34 -17.41
C LEU A 24 4.81 -2.80 -18.81
N SER A 25 5.61 -3.53 -19.61
CA SER A 25 5.90 -3.14 -21.00
C SER A 25 4.65 -3.13 -21.88
N ILE A 26 3.78 -4.13 -21.72
CA ILE A 26 2.50 -4.18 -22.45
C ILE A 26 1.64 -2.97 -22.06
N MET A 27 1.49 -2.66 -20.77
CA MET A 27 0.76 -1.48 -20.31
C MET A 27 1.34 -0.18 -20.90
N VAL A 28 2.67 -0.02 -20.89
CA VAL A 28 3.33 1.15 -21.45
C VAL A 28 3.11 1.23 -22.96
N ILE A 29 3.24 0.10 -23.68
CA ILE A 29 3.00 0.05 -25.13
C ILE A 29 1.55 0.41 -25.45
N GLU A 30 0.58 -0.08 -24.68
CA GLU A 30 -0.84 0.25 -24.90
C GLU A 30 -1.14 1.73 -24.64
N ILE A 31 -0.56 2.30 -23.58
CA ILE A 31 -0.63 3.75 -23.32
C ILE A 31 -0.02 4.54 -24.50
N LEU A 32 1.15 4.12 -24.98
CA LEU A 32 1.81 4.76 -26.13
C LEU A 32 1.00 4.59 -27.41
N LEU A 33 0.44 3.42 -27.68
CA LEU A 33 -0.41 3.19 -28.86
C LEU A 33 -1.64 4.09 -28.84
N LEU A 34 -2.29 4.22 -27.68
CA LEU A 34 -3.42 5.14 -27.52
C LEU A 34 -3.02 6.59 -27.72
N SER A 35 -1.80 6.99 -27.34
CA SER A 35 -1.32 8.37 -27.53
C SER A 35 -0.96 8.71 -28.98
N VAL A 36 -0.63 7.71 -29.80
CA VAL A 36 -0.20 7.89 -31.21
C VAL A 36 -1.36 7.73 -32.18
N LEU A 37 -2.40 6.97 -31.83
CA LEU A 37 -3.56 6.81 -32.70
C LEU A 37 -4.33 8.13 -32.81
N PRO A 38 -4.65 8.61 -34.02
CA PRO A 38 -5.49 9.78 -34.23
C PRO A 38 -6.96 9.44 -33.91
N ILE A 39 -7.26 9.37 -32.63
CA ILE A 39 -8.58 9.00 -32.13
C ILE A 39 -9.37 10.30 -32.03
N GLY A 40 -10.45 10.42 -32.81
CA GLY A 40 -11.42 11.48 -32.61
C GLY A 40 -12.00 11.40 -31.20
N ILE A 41 -12.29 12.56 -30.59
CA ILE A 41 -12.78 12.65 -29.19
C ILE A 41 -13.98 11.73 -28.95
N ASP A 42 -14.84 11.56 -29.96
CA ASP A 42 -16.06 10.73 -29.90
C ASP A 42 -15.80 9.22 -29.79
N ASN A 43 -14.61 8.78 -30.13
CA ASN A 43 -14.21 7.36 -30.06
C ASN A 43 -13.26 7.04 -28.90
N ALA A 44 -12.77 8.04 -28.17
CA ALA A 44 -11.74 7.83 -27.13
C ALA A 44 -12.22 6.93 -25.99
N GLU A 45 -13.48 7.03 -25.61
CA GLU A 45 -14.08 6.16 -24.60
C GLU A 45 -14.13 4.70 -25.06
N PHE A 46 -14.57 4.45 -26.29
CA PHE A 46 -14.62 3.11 -26.88
C PHE A 46 -13.25 2.44 -26.90
N TYR A 47 -12.21 3.16 -27.35
CA TYR A 47 -10.84 2.62 -27.39
C TYR A 47 -10.28 2.40 -25.99
N SER A 48 -10.61 3.24 -25.02
CA SER A 48 -10.21 3.06 -23.64
C SER A 48 -10.83 1.82 -23.01
N LEU A 49 -12.12 1.58 -23.26
CA LEU A 49 -12.81 0.35 -22.84
C LEU A 49 -12.23 -0.89 -23.54
N LEU A 50 -11.97 -0.81 -24.83
CA LEU A 50 -11.35 -1.89 -25.59
C LEU A 50 -9.97 -2.24 -25.03
N THR A 51 -9.17 -1.24 -24.67
CA THR A 51 -7.88 -1.43 -24.00
C THR A 51 -8.04 -2.17 -22.69
N VAL A 52 -8.97 -1.77 -21.84
CA VAL A 52 -9.25 -2.46 -20.57
C VAL A 52 -9.66 -3.92 -20.81
N ILE A 53 -10.47 -4.19 -21.84
CA ILE A 53 -10.91 -5.54 -22.19
C ILE A 53 -9.74 -6.40 -22.66
N ILE A 54 -8.93 -5.92 -23.60
CA ILE A 54 -7.77 -6.65 -24.13
C ILE A 54 -6.78 -6.95 -23.01
N ASN A 55 -6.43 -5.94 -22.23
CA ASN A 55 -5.55 -6.11 -21.07
C ASN A 55 -6.13 -7.10 -20.05
N SER A 56 -7.44 -7.07 -19.82
CA SER A 56 -8.09 -8.01 -18.90
C SER A 56 -7.90 -9.46 -19.37
N VAL A 57 -8.08 -9.71 -20.65
CA VAL A 57 -7.84 -11.05 -21.23
C VAL A 57 -6.38 -11.48 -21.06
N LEU A 58 -5.43 -10.57 -21.32
CA LEU A 58 -4.00 -10.84 -21.17
C LEU A 58 -3.62 -11.11 -19.71
N VAL A 59 -4.10 -10.29 -18.77
CA VAL A 59 -3.82 -10.44 -17.32
C VAL A 59 -4.39 -11.75 -16.81
N ILE A 60 -5.65 -12.07 -17.13
CA ILE A 60 -6.29 -13.33 -16.71
C ILE A 60 -5.57 -14.53 -17.32
N GLY A 61 -5.28 -14.48 -18.62
CA GLY A 61 -4.50 -15.50 -19.30
C GLY A 61 -3.14 -15.71 -18.64
N PHE A 62 -2.43 -14.64 -18.32
CA PHE A 62 -1.14 -14.70 -17.64
C PHE A 62 -1.25 -15.28 -16.22
N LEU A 63 -2.26 -14.90 -15.44
CA LEU A 63 -2.50 -15.43 -14.10
C LEU A 63 -2.83 -16.92 -14.10
N ILE A 64 -3.69 -17.37 -15.03
CA ILE A 64 -4.15 -18.75 -15.09
C ILE A 64 -3.07 -19.66 -15.68
N PHE A 65 -2.54 -19.34 -16.86
CA PHE A 65 -1.62 -20.19 -17.60
C PHE A 65 -0.14 -19.97 -17.26
N GLY A 66 0.21 -18.80 -16.75
CA GLY A 66 1.59 -18.45 -16.41
C GLY A 66 2.18 -19.19 -15.22
N ASN A 67 1.35 -19.87 -14.42
CA ASN A 67 1.74 -20.58 -13.18
C ASN A 67 2.66 -19.77 -12.26
N ILE A 68 2.37 -18.46 -12.14
CA ILE A 68 3.22 -17.47 -11.47
C ILE A 68 2.99 -17.35 -9.96
N ALA A 69 1.80 -17.75 -9.50
CA ALA A 69 1.40 -17.70 -8.11
C ALA A 69 0.69 -18.98 -7.69
N LYS A 70 0.90 -19.41 -6.45
CA LYS A 70 0.24 -20.60 -5.89
C LYS A 70 -1.26 -20.32 -5.69
N HIS A 71 -1.59 -19.11 -5.18
CA HIS A 71 -2.96 -18.68 -4.92
C HIS A 71 -3.56 -17.87 -6.09
N ARG A 72 -3.17 -18.20 -7.34
CA ARG A 72 -3.58 -17.48 -8.56
C ARG A 72 -5.09 -17.27 -8.70
N TYR A 73 -5.90 -18.26 -8.33
CA TYR A 73 -7.36 -18.15 -8.44
C TYR A 73 -7.94 -17.10 -7.48
N ILE A 74 -7.36 -16.93 -6.29
CA ILE A 74 -7.73 -15.85 -5.37
C ILE A 74 -7.42 -14.49 -6.00
N ILE A 75 -6.27 -14.35 -6.67
CA ILE A 75 -5.86 -13.13 -7.37
C ILE A 75 -6.78 -12.86 -8.56
N VAL A 76 -7.19 -13.89 -9.31
CA VAL A 76 -8.15 -13.77 -10.43
C VAL A 76 -9.50 -13.29 -9.92
N ILE A 77 -10.02 -13.86 -8.83
CA ILE A 77 -11.28 -13.41 -8.22
C ILE A 77 -11.14 -11.94 -7.79
N SER A 78 -10.05 -11.57 -7.12
CA SER A 78 -9.78 -10.17 -6.75
C SER A 78 -9.78 -9.24 -7.97
N TYR A 79 -9.19 -9.67 -9.08
CA TYR A 79 -9.17 -8.91 -10.33
C TYR A 79 -10.59 -8.65 -10.83
N PHE A 80 -11.44 -9.69 -10.94
CA PHE A 80 -12.82 -9.53 -11.38
C PHE A 80 -13.65 -8.62 -10.48
N LEU A 81 -13.50 -8.76 -9.15
CA LEU A 81 -14.18 -7.87 -8.20
C LEU A 81 -13.76 -6.40 -8.40
N LYS A 82 -12.47 -6.15 -8.63
CA LYS A 82 -11.93 -4.80 -8.86
C LYS A 82 -12.40 -4.22 -10.19
N ILE A 83 -12.42 -5.01 -11.26
CA ILE A 83 -12.98 -4.57 -12.55
C ILE A 83 -14.48 -4.27 -12.41
N GLY A 84 -15.23 -5.08 -11.68
CA GLY A 84 -16.66 -4.81 -11.41
C GLY A 84 -16.86 -3.46 -10.71
N ILE A 85 -16.11 -3.19 -9.64
CA ILE A 85 -16.19 -1.90 -8.92
C ILE A 85 -15.69 -0.74 -9.81
N LEU A 86 -14.66 -0.93 -10.62
CA LEU A 86 -14.18 0.06 -11.58
C LEU A 86 -15.31 0.48 -12.54
N LEU A 87 -16.00 -0.49 -13.15
CA LEU A 87 -17.08 -0.21 -14.09
C LEU A 87 -18.28 0.46 -13.39
N ILE A 88 -18.64 0.02 -12.19
CA ILE A 88 -19.67 0.66 -11.38
C ILE A 88 -19.32 2.12 -11.09
N SER A 89 -18.06 2.39 -10.71
CA SER A 89 -17.57 3.74 -10.43
C SER A 89 -17.43 4.61 -11.68
N TYR A 90 -17.07 4.01 -12.81
CA TYR A 90 -16.90 4.73 -14.05
C TYR A 90 -18.23 5.20 -14.64
N TYR A 91 -19.23 4.33 -14.67
CA TYR A 91 -20.57 4.61 -15.16
C TYR A 91 -21.50 5.22 -14.10
N ASP A 92 -21.00 5.46 -12.88
CA ASP A 92 -21.76 6.05 -11.77
C ASP A 92 -23.10 5.35 -11.51
N LEU A 93 -23.08 4.00 -11.61
CA LEU A 93 -24.30 3.18 -11.52
C LEU A 93 -24.96 3.26 -10.15
N PHE A 94 -24.14 3.37 -9.08
CA PHE A 94 -24.61 3.63 -7.72
C PHE A 94 -23.47 4.18 -6.85
N PRO A 95 -23.80 4.92 -5.76
CA PRO A 95 -22.79 5.55 -4.91
C PRO A 95 -21.90 4.49 -4.25
N ILE A 96 -20.58 4.64 -4.46
CA ILE A 96 -19.58 3.77 -3.88
C ILE A 96 -18.99 4.46 -2.64
N MET A 97 -18.80 3.69 -1.55
CA MET A 97 -18.14 4.19 -0.34
C MET A 97 -16.71 4.68 -0.66
N PHE A 98 -16.26 5.70 0.04
CA PHE A 98 -14.91 6.30 -0.05
C PHE A 98 -14.59 7.04 -1.35
N THR A 99 -15.45 7.06 -2.35
CA THR A 99 -15.21 7.79 -3.61
C THR A 99 -15.44 9.28 -3.46
N GLY A 100 -16.47 9.69 -2.75
CA GLY A 100 -16.82 11.05 -2.34
C GLY A 100 -16.24 12.21 -3.17
N ALA A 101 -16.09 13.36 -2.54
CA ALA A 101 -15.57 14.58 -3.16
C ALA A 101 -14.11 14.45 -3.67
N ASP A 102 -13.29 13.56 -3.09
CA ASP A 102 -11.87 13.43 -3.46
C ASP A 102 -11.68 12.87 -4.86
N SER A 103 -12.39 11.81 -5.24
CA SER A 103 -12.26 11.20 -6.57
C SER A 103 -12.67 12.17 -7.67
N VAL A 104 -13.80 12.88 -7.46
CA VAL A 104 -14.28 13.91 -8.39
C VAL A 104 -13.29 15.06 -8.47
N ARG A 105 -12.79 15.53 -7.33
CA ARG A 105 -11.80 16.62 -7.28
C ARG A 105 -10.51 16.26 -8.03
N PHE A 106 -10.00 15.04 -7.85
CA PHE A 106 -8.78 14.60 -8.55
C PHE A 106 -8.98 14.56 -10.06
N ASP A 107 -10.10 14.04 -10.52
CA ASP A 107 -10.46 14.01 -11.94
C ASP A 107 -10.61 15.41 -12.52
N THR A 108 -11.42 16.27 -11.89
CA THR A 108 -11.65 17.65 -12.33
C THR A 108 -10.34 18.45 -12.41
N GLN A 109 -9.48 18.35 -11.40
CA GLN A 109 -8.20 19.04 -11.42
C GLN A 109 -7.24 18.49 -12.47
N ALA A 110 -7.25 17.18 -12.72
CA ALA A 110 -6.46 16.57 -13.78
C ALA A 110 -6.95 17.05 -15.17
N MET A 111 -8.26 17.16 -15.37
CA MET A 111 -8.85 17.73 -16.61
C MET A 111 -8.49 19.21 -16.77
N GLN A 112 -8.50 20.00 -15.69
CA GLN A 112 -8.06 21.40 -15.73
C GLN A 112 -6.59 21.51 -16.17
N ILE A 113 -5.71 20.65 -15.65
CA ILE A 113 -4.30 20.61 -16.05
C ILE A 113 -4.14 20.16 -17.50
N TRP A 114 -4.93 19.19 -17.96
CA TRP A 114 -4.93 18.76 -19.35
C TRP A 114 -5.31 19.91 -20.30
N ASN A 115 -6.32 20.71 -19.96
CA ASN A 115 -6.75 21.88 -20.74
C ASN A 115 -5.78 23.06 -20.64
N ASN A 116 -5.12 23.23 -19.50
CA ASN A 116 -4.16 24.31 -19.25
C ASN A 116 -2.89 23.76 -18.54
N PRO A 117 -1.86 23.35 -19.30
CA PRO A 117 -0.63 22.77 -18.77
C PRO A 117 0.16 23.68 -17.82
N GLU A 118 -0.06 25.00 -17.83
CA GLU A 118 0.60 25.93 -16.92
C GLU A 118 0.25 25.64 -15.43
N LEU A 119 -0.93 25.06 -15.20
CA LEU A 119 -1.37 24.65 -13.86
C LEU A 119 -0.53 23.52 -13.25
N LEU A 120 0.31 22.84 -14.02
CA LEU A 120 1.28 21.86 -13.49
C LEU A 120 2.23 22.43 -12.44
N ASN A 121 2.54 23.72 -12.54
CA ASN A 121 3.45 24.41 -11.64
C ASN A 121 2.75 24.96 -10.39
N ASN A 122 1.43 24.85 -10.31
CA ASN A 122 0.67 25.29 -9.15
C ASN A 122 0.92 24.33 -7.97
N LYS A 123 1.57 24.84 -6.92
CA LYS A 123 1.93 24.06 -5.72
C LYS A 123 0.74 23.79 -4.78
N ASN A 124 -0.45 24.24 -5.11
CA ASN A 124 -1.64 24.06 -4.30
C ASN A 124 -2.22 22.65 -4.52
N GLY A 125 -1.95 21.72 -3.59
CA GLY A 125 -2.51 20.37 -3.63
C GLY A 125 -1.49 19.27 -3.43
N THR A 126 -1.95 18.03 -3.65
CA THR A 126 -1.07 16.85 -3.59
C THR A 126 -0.44 16.60 -4.97
N LEU A 127 0.71 15.93 -5.02
CA LEU A 127 1.37 15.58 -6.29
C LEU A 127 0.57 14.59 -7.17
N TYR A 128 -0.55 14.08 -6.65
CA TYR A 128 -1.40 13.16 -7.39
C TYR A 128 -2.14 13.85 -8.55
N GLN A 129 -2.64 15.07 -8.36
CA GLN A 129 -3.30 15.83 -9.43
C GLN A 129 -2.36 16.15 -10.60
N PRO A 130 -1.15 16.70 -10.39
CA PRO A 130 -0.18 16.89 -11.45
C PRO A 130 0.23 15.57 -12.13
N PHE A 131 0.31 14.47 -11.39
CA PHE A 131 0.56 13.15 -11.97
C PHE A 131 -0.57 12.73 -12.91
N LEU A 132 -1.83 12.82 -12.48
CA LEU A 132 -3.00 12.51 -13.31
C LEU A 132 -3.11 13.46 -14.52
N GLY A 133 -2.85 14.76 -14.33
CA GLY A 133 -2.84 15.73 -15.41
C GLY A 133 -1.84 15.37 -16.49
N ARG A 134 -0.60 14.96 -16.13
CA ARG A 134 0.38 14.45 -17.10
C ARG A 134 -0.09 13.17 -17.79
N LEU A 135 -0.73 12.25 -17.06
CA LEU A 135 -1.30 11.05 -17.64
C LEU A 135 -2.38 11.42 -18.67
N TYR A 136 -3.27 12.37 -18.35
CA TYR A 136 -4.30 12.85 -19.28
C TYR A 136 -3.71 13.60 -20.48
N MET A 137 -2.57 14.27 -20.33
CA MET A 137 -1.85 14.86 -21.47
C MET A 137 -1.29 13.81 -22.43
N LEU A 138 -0.97 12.61 -21.93
CA LEU A 138 -0.44 11.51 -22.74
C LEU A 138 -1.53 10.71 -23.45
N VAL A 139 -2.62 10.40 -22.75
CA VAL A 139 -3.64 9.44 -23.25
C VAL A 139 -5.03 10.06 -23.43
N GLY A 140 -5.16 11.37 -23.24
CA GLY A 140 -6.45 12.06 -23.15
C GLY A 140 -7.07 11.92 -21.75
N PRO A 141 -8.15 12.66 -21.44
CA PRO A 141 -8.80 12.68 -20.14
C PRO A 141 -9.65 11.41 -19.90
N GLN A 142 -8.98 10.26 -19.91
CA GLN A 142 -9.60 8.95 -19.82
C GLN A 142 -9.55 8.42 -18.38
N LYS A 143 -10.55 8.80 -17.56
CA LYS A 143 -10.69 8.38 -16.16
C LYS A 143 -10.58 6.85 -15.98
N ILE A 144 -11.17 6.09 -16.90
CA ILE A 144 -11.17 4.62 -16.84
C ILE A 144 -9.76 4.03 -16.89
N LEU A 145 -8.85 4.60 -17.70
CA LEU A 145 -7.45 4.12 -17.77
C LEU A 145 -6.69 4.41 -16.49
N ALA A 146 -6.92 5.59 -15.87
CA ALA A 146 -6.32 5.93 -14.60
C ALA A 146 -6.81 5.02 -13.47
N GLN A 147 -8.11 4.68 -13.42
CA GLN A 147 -8.66 3.70 -12.49
C GLN A 147 -8.10 2.29 -12.76
N TYR A 148 -8.01 1.90 -14.02
CA TYR A 148 -7.45 0.61 -14.42
C TYR A 148 -5.98 0.47 -14.02
N THR A 149 -5.19 1.53 -14.09
CA THR A 149 -3.81 1.55 -13.59
C THR A 149 -3.76 1.19 -12.09
N ASN A 150 -4.68 1.68 -11.28
CA ASN A 150 -4.79 1.32 -9.86
C ASN A 150 -5.08 -0.17 -9.68
N VAL A 151 -5.98 -0.74 -10.49
CA VAL A 151 -6.28 -2.19 -10.46
C VAL A 151 -5.02 -2.99 -10.77
N ILE A 152 -4.32 -2.69 -11.86
CA ILE A 152 -3.11 -3.42 -12.25
C ILE A 152 -2.01 -3.32 -11.20
N LEU A 153 -1.75 -2.13 -10.66
CA LEU A 153 -0.80 -1.96 -9.56
C LEU A 153 -1.14 -2.84 -8.36
N SER A 154 -2.43 -2.95 -8.02
CA SER A 154 -2.86 -3.79 -6.90
C SER A 154 -2.67 -5.29 -7.16
N ILE A 155 -2.85 -5.75 -8.40
CA ILE A 155 -2.57 -7.15 -8.78
C ILE A 155 -1.07 -7.44 -8.70
N ILE A 156 -0.23 -6.51 -9.16
CA ILE A 156 1.23 -6.63 -9.03
C ILE A 156 1.62 -6.67 -7.53
N GLY A 157 0.99 -5.84 -6.70
CA GLY A 157 1.19 -5.87 -5.24
C GLY A 157 0.86 -7.22 -4.62
N LEU A 158 -0.28 -7.83 -4.99
CA LEU A 158 -0.65 -9.18 -4.53
C LEU A 158 0.37 -10.23 -4.97
N LEU A 159 0.88 -10.15 -6.21
CA LEU A 159 1.93 -11.04 -6.70
C LEU A 159 3.25 -10.88 -5.93
N CYS A 160 3.61 -9.65 -5.55
CA CYS A 160 4.77 -9.39 -4.70
C CYS A 160 4.61 -10.04 -3.33
N ILE A 161 3.45 -9.93 -2.69
CA ILE A 161 3.17 -10.55 -1.39
C ILE A 161 3.21 -12.07 -1.49
N GLU A 162 2.57 -12.65 -2.51
CA GLU A 162 2.64 -14.10 -2.77
C GLU A 162 4.10 -14.56 -2.93
N ARG A 163 4.92 -13.74 -3.59
CA ARG A 163 6.35 -14.02 -3.75
C ARG A 163 7.11 -13.97 -2.44
N ILE A 164 6.80 -13.00 -1.56
CA ILE A 164 7.33 -12.94 -0.19
C ILE A 164 7.00 -14.24 0.54
N PHE A 165 5.74 -14.63 0.56
CA PHE A 165 5.30 -15.84 1.27
C PHE A 165 5.99 -17.10 0.76
N THR A 166 6.19 -17.19 -0.55
CA THR A 166 6.93 -18.32 -1.16
C THR A 166 8.41 -18.32 -0.76
N ARG A 167 9.04 -17.13 -0.73
CA ARG A 167 10.48 -17.00 -0.40
C ARG A 167 10.77 -17.28 1.07
N PHE A 168 9.85 -16.90 1.95
CA PHE A 168 9.95 -17.11 3.41
C PHE A 168 9.37 -18.46 3.85
N GLU A 169 8.95 -19.31 2.93
CA GLU A 169 8.32 -20.62 3.22
C GLU A 169 7.19 -20.49 4.27
N VAL A 170 6.33 -19.48 4.06
CA VAL A 170 5.17 -19.26 4.92
C VAL A 170 4.25 -20.48 4.84
N ASP A 171 3.67 -20.86 5.97
CA ASP A 171 2.68 -21.92 6.04
C ASP A 171 1.53 -21.67 5.05
N GLU A 172 1.11 -22.73 4.35
CA GLU A 172 0.13 -22.62 3.26
C GLU A 172 -1.20 -22.02 3.70
N GLN A 173 -1.69 -22.45 4.87
CA GLN A 173 -2.97 -21.95 5.39
C GLN A 173 -2.86 -20.46 5.75
N THR A 174 -1.78 -20.06 6.37
CA THR A 174 -1.51 -18.64 6.72
C THR A 174 -1.36 -17.78 5.47
N ALA A 175 -0.63 -18.25 4.46
CA ALA A 175 -0.50 -17.56 3.18
C ALA A 175 -1.86 -17.41 2.48
N LYS A 176 -2.66 -18.50 2.42
CA LYS A 176 -3.99 -18.48 1.83
C LYS A 176 -4.92 -17.50 2.53
N ILE A 177 -4.95 -17.49 3.88
CA ILE A 177 -5.77 -16.56 4.67
C ILE A 177 -5.35 -15.11 4.39
N SER A 178 -4.05 -14.81 4.42
CA SER A 178 -3.54 -13.48 4.14
C SER A 178 -3.90 -13.02 2.71
N MET A 179 -3.73 -13.88 1.73
CA MET A 179 -4.09 -13.59 0.34
C MET A 179 -5.60 -13.39 0.17
N LEU A 180 -6.44 -14.18 0.84
CA LEU A 180 -7.89 -13.98 0.84
C LEU A 180 -8.25 -12.61 1.41
N ILE A 181 -7.75 -12.26 2.60
CA ILE A 181 -8.04 -10.98 3.26
C ILE A 181 -7.67 -9.81 2.34
N LEU A 182 -6.47 -9.82 1.75
CA LEU A 182 -6.00 -8.76 0.85
C LEU A 182 -6.80 -8.67 -0.46
N SER A 183 -7.37 -9.80 -0.89
CA SER A 183 -8.08 -9.90 -2.17
C SER A 183 -9.55 -9.57 -2.08
N ILE A 184 -10.20 -9.81 -0.93
CA ILE A 184 -11.66 -9.68 -0.77
C ILE A 184 -12.07 -8.58 0.22
N SER A 185 -11.12 -7.94 0.95
CA SER A 185 -11.45 -6.79 1.80
C SER A 185 -12.18 -5.73 0.98
N PRO A 186 -13.39 -5.30 1.37
CA PRO A 186 -14.17 -4.32 0.62
C PRO A 186 -13.42 -3.02 0.41
N VAL A 187 -12.72 -2.54 1.44
CA VAL A 187 -11.91 -1.30 1.35
C VAL A 187 -10.76 -1.47 0.37
N ALA A 188 -10.08 -2.64 0.37
CA ALA A 188 -8.99 -2.92 -0.57
C ALA A 188 -9.50 -3.02 -2.02
N ILE A 189 -10.68 -3.64 -2.26
CA ILE A 189 -11.28 -3.72 -3.59
C ILE A 189 -11.65 -2.31 -4.07
N ILE A 190 -12.39 -1.55 -3.27
CA ILE A 190 -12.88 -0.23 -3.67
C ILE A 190 -11.71 0.72 -3.94
N LEU A 191 -10.80 0.91 -2.96
CA LEU A 191 -9.72 1.89 -3.09
C LEU A 191 -8.69 1.55 -4.17
N SER A 192 -8.60 0.29 -4.59
CA SER A 192 -7.77 -0.11 -5.73
C SER A 192 -8.48 -0.03 -7.09
N SER A 193 -9.77 0.30 -7.12
CA SER A 193 -10.57 0.32 -8.35
C SER A 193 -11.08 1.70 -8.74
N VAL A 194 -11.07 2.64 -7.79
CA VAL A 194 -11.53 4.01 -8.00
C VAL A 194 -10.37 4.97 -8.25
N LEU A 195 -10.68 6.19 -8.72
CA LEU A 195 -9.67 7.21 -8.98
C LEU A 195 -9.18 7.83 -7.66
N MET A 196 -8.31 7.11 -6.96
CA MET A 196 -7.76 7.51 -5.66
C MET A 196 -6.26 7.24 -5.61
N ARG A 197 -5.52 8.16 -4.98
CA ARG A 197 -4.06 8.02 -4.77
C ARG A 197 -3.69 6.87 -3.83
N ASP A 198 -4.64 6.42 -3.02
CA ASP A 198 -4.45 5.40 -1.99
C ASP A 198 -3.93 4.08 -2.55
N ALA A 199 -4.37 3.69 -3.76
CA ALA A 199 -3.86 2.52 -4.46
C ALA A 199 -2.36 2.63 -4.77
N MET A 200 -1.90 3.78 -5.27
CA MET A 200 -0.49 4.02 -5.57
C MET A 200 0.36 3.97 -4.29
N VAL A 201 -0.08 4.68 -3.24
CA VAL A 201 0.61 4.69 -1.94
C VAL A 201 0.77 3.28 -1.40
N THR A 202 -0.32 2.50 -1.38
CA THR A 202 -0.32 1.13 -0.86
C THR A 202 0.61 0.22 -1.66
N ASN A 203 0.55 0.28 -2.98
CA ASN A 203 1.34 -0.62 -3.81
C ASN A 203 2.82 -0.24 -3.85
N PHE A 204 3.17 1.03 -3.87
CA PHE A 204 4.57 1.44 -3.70
C PHE A 204 5.11 1.05 -2.31
N PHE A 205 4.29 1.12 -1.27
CA PHE A 205 4.67 0.61 0.04
C PHE A 205 4.87 -0.91 0.04
N ILE A 206 4.00 -1.69 -0.63
CA ILE A 206 4.21 -3.13 -0.83
C ILE A 206 5.52 -3.42 -1.58
N PHE A 207 5.85 -2.65 -2.62
CA PHE A 207 7.10 -2.80 -3.37
C PHE A 207 8.31 -2.48 -2.50
N SER A 208 8.23 -1.43 -1.67
CA SER A 208 9.26 -1.15 -0.68
C SER A 208 9.50 -2.33 0.26
N MET A 209 8.43 -2.88 0.85
CA MET A 209 8.52 -4.07 1.71
C MET A 209 9.06 -5.30 0.97
N TYR A 210 8.65 -5.50 -0.28
CA TYR A 210 9.12 -6.59 -1.11
C TYR A 210 10.63 -6.55 -1.29
N PHE A 211 11.18 -5.39 -1.68
CA PHE A 211 12.61 -5.22 -1.87
C PHE A 211 13.38 -5.25 -0.55
N PHE A 212 12.84 -4.66 0.51
CA PHE A 212 13.42 -4.78 1.86
C PHE A 212 13.55 -6.24 2.32
N LEU A 213 12.52 -7.04 2.11
CA LEU A 213 12.53 -8.45 2.47
C LEU A 213 13.43 -9.29 1.55
N LEU A 214 13.59 -8.92 0.28
CA LEU A 214 14.62 -9.52 -0.58
C LEU A 214 16.03 -9.19 -0.08
N TYR A 215 16.27 -7.93 0.35
CA TYR A 215 17.52 -7.56 0.96
C TYR A 215 17.81 -8.39 2.22
N ALA A 216 16.81 -8.60 3.07
CA ALA A 216 16.97 -9.41 4.28
C ALA A 216 17.36 -10.88 4.01
N ILE A 217 17.10 -11.40 2.81
CA ILE A 217 17.49 -12.77 2.40
C ILE A 217 18.79 -12.77 1.59
N ASP A 218 18.87 -11.89 0.59
CA ASP A 218 19.92 -11.94 -0.45
C ASP A 218 21.07 -10.98 -0.17
N HIS A 219 20.94 -10.08 0.80
CA HIS A 219 21.90 -9.03 1.21
C HIS A 219 22.42 -8.15 0.07
N LYS A 220 21.62 -7.97 -1.00
CA LYS A 220 21.98 -7.17 -2.16
C LYS A 220 21.68 -5.69 -1.91
N VAL A 221 22.70 -4.84 -2.06
CA VAL A 221 22.57 -3.38 -1.90
C VAL A 221 21.49 -2.79 -2.80
N GLN A 222 21.34 -3.33 -4.01
CA GLN A 222 20.29 -2.91 -4.95
C GLN A 222 18.88 -3.04 -4.36
N ASP A 223 18.63 -4.11 -3.61
CA ASP A 223 17.30 -4.37 -3.04
C ASP A 223 16.99 -3.34 -1.92
N VAL A 224 17.95 -2.93 -1.11
CA VAL A 224 17.71 -1.88 -0.10
C VAL A 224 17.54 -0.50 -0.74
N ILE A 225 18.29 -0.19 -1.79
CA ILE A 225 18.13 1.06 -2.55
C ILE A 225 16.72 1.11 -3.16
N LEU A 226 16.28 0.05 -3.82
CA LEU A 226 14.93 -0.03 -4.40
C LEU A 226 13.84 0.08 -3.33
N SER A 227 14.07 -0.49 -2.14
CA SER A 227 13.16 -0.32 -1.02
C SER A 227 13.00 1.16 -0.64
N PHE A 228 14.09 1.91 -0.55
CA PHE A 228 14.03 3.35 -0.28
C PHE A 228 13.41 4.15 -1.42
N VAL A 229 13.68 3.81 -2.67
CA VAL A 229 13.03 4.45 -3.83
C VAL A 229 11.52 4.29 -3.73
N PHE A 230 11.01 3.08 -3.47
CA PHE A 230 9.58 2.84 -3.42
C PHE A 230 8.90 3.44 -2.18
N ILE A 231 9.56 3.47 -1.00
CA ILE A 231 8.98 4.16 0.16
C ILE A 231 8.94 5.68 -0.06
N SER A 232 9.93 6.25 -0.74
CA SER A 232 9.93 7.65 -1.12
C SER A 232 8.82 7.97 -2.11
N LEU A 233 8.62 7.14 -3.14
CA LEU A 233 7.49 7.27 -4.08
C LEU A 233 6.14 7.18 -3.37
N ALA A 234 5.96 6.24 -2.45
CA ALA A 234 4.75 6.17 -1.64
C ALA A 234 4.54 7.45 -0.82
N SER A 235 5.62 7.99 -0.26
CA SER A 235 5.62 9.17 0.62
C SER A 235 5.34 10.47 -0.13
N ILE A 236 5.73 10.57 -1.39
CA ILE A 236 5.40 11.69 -2.28
C ILE A 236 3.88 11.85 -2.42
N PHE A 237 3.14 10.73 -2.54
CA PHE A 237 1.68 10.77 -2.60
C PHE A 237 1.04 10.85 -1.21
N HIS A 238 1.69 10.30 -0.19
CA HIS A 238 1.21 10.35 1.20
C HIS A 238 2.32 10.16 2.22
N SER A 239 2.81 11.25 2.78
CA SER A 239 3.96 11.28 3.72
C SER A 239 3.81 10.40 4.97
N GLY A 240 2.58 10.04 5.38
CA GLY A 240 2.31 9.22 6.56
C GLY A 240 2.89 7.80 6.52
N VAL A 241 3.35 7.29 5.35
CA VAL A 241 4.00 5.99 5.24
C VAL A 241 5.53 6.06 5.36
N PHE A 242 6.13 7.26 5.26
CA PHE A 242 7.58 7.47 5.36
C PHE A 242 8.22 6.92 6.65
N PRO A 243 7.57 6.98 7.83
CA PRO A 243 8.15 6.44 9.06
C PRO A 243 8.58 4.97 8.98
N PHE A 244 8.08 4.19 8.01
CA PHE A 244 8.56 2.83 7.76
C PHE A 244 10.05 2.75 7.42
N ALA A 245 10.60 3.81 6.80
CA ALA A 245 12.03 3.90 6.48
C ALA A 245 12.91 3.74 7.73
N ILE A 246 12.43 4.19 8.90
CA ILE A 246 13.13 4.01 10.18
C ILE A 246 13.27 2.51 10.50
N GLY A 247 12.23 1.71 10.28
CA GLY A 247 12.28 0.26 10.47
C GLY A 247 13.34 -0.39 9.56
N ILE A 248 13.43 0.03 8.28
CA ILE A 248 14.45 -0.47 7.35
C ILE A 248 15.85 -0.14 7.86
N VAL A 249 16.10 1.11 8.26
CA VAL A 249 17.42 1.55 8.77
C VAL A 249 17.79 0.79 10.04
N VAL A 250 16.86 0.66 10.99
CA VAL A 250 17.10 -0.09 12.24
C VAL A 250 17.52 -1.53 11.94
N TYR A 251 16.85 -2.20 10.99
CA TYR A 251 17.26 -3.54 10.57
C TYR A 251 18.69 -3.57 10.04
N VAL A 252 19.01 -2.69 9.08
CA VAL A 252 20.34 -2.61 8.43
C VAL A 252 21.43 -2.32 9.46
N LEU A 253 21.17 -1.44 10.44
CA LEU A 253 22.14 -1.12 11.50
C LEU A 253 22.36 -2.27 12.48
N MET A 254 21.30 -3.04 12.76
CA MET A 254 21.37 -4.20 13.68
C MET A 254 21.99 -5.43 13.03
N GLU A 255 22.12 -5.46 11.72
CA GLU A 255 22.69 -6.59 11.00
C GLU A 255 24.21 -6.65 11.20
N LYS A 256 24.69 -7.83 11.63
CA LYS A 256 26.12 -8.08 11.93
C LYS A 256 26.90 -8.65 10.73
N GLY A 257 26.26 -8.82 9.57
CA GLY A 257 26.85 -9.44 8.39
C GLY A 257 27.78 -8.51 7.60
N THR A 258 28.35 -9.04 6.56
CA THR A 258 29.38 -8.52 5.64
C THR A 258 29.01 -7.21 4.90
N ASN A 259 27.81 -6.67 5.12
CA ASN A 259 27.43 -5.44 4.49
C ASN A 259 28.22 -4.29 5.07
N SER A 260 29.05 -3.79 4.21
CA SER A 260 30.01 -2.75 4.43
C SER A 260 29.41 -1.60 5.23
N ALA A 261 30.25 -0.96 6.05
CA ALA A 261 29.94 0.33 6.68
C ALA A 261 29.28 1.30 5.67
N MET A 262 29.62 1.18 4.40
CA MET A 262 29.04 1.93 3.28
C MET A 262 27.51 1.78 3.17
N VAL A 263 26.93 0.56 3.29
CA VAL A 263 25.47 0.37 3.22
C VAL A 263 24.79 1.03 4.41
N LYS A 264 25.37 0.91 5.60
CA LYS A 264 24.86 1.54 6.83
C LYS A 264 24.88 3.06 6.73
N ILE A 265 25.98 3.62 6.25
CA ILE A 265 26.13 5.06 5.99
C ILE A 265 25.11 5.51 4.95
N LEU A 266 25.00 4.81 3.82
CA LEU A 266 24.04 5.12 2.77
C LEU A 266 22.59 5.15 3.29
N CYS A 267 22.18 4.11 4.03
CA CYS A 267 20.84 4.04 4.61
C CYS A 267 20.58 5.19 5.58
N THR A 268 21.56 5.52 6.42
CA THR A 268 21.43 6.63 7.38
C THR A 268 21.33 7.98 6.67
N LEU A 269 22.13 8.19 5.61
CA LEU A 269 22.04 9.39 4.77
C LEU A 269 20.69 9.51 4.07
N ILE A 270 20.20 8.43 3.45
CA ILE A 270 18.88 8.42 2.78
C ILE A 270 17.78 8.76 3.80
N LEU A 271 17.84 8.20 5.02
CA LEU A 271 16.88 8.53 6.06
C LEU A 271 16.99 10.01 6.47
N PHE A 272 18.18 10.52 6.66
CA PHE A 272 18.42 11.92 7.01
C PHE A 272 17.87 12.87 5.94
N PHE A 273 18.22 12.64 4.67
CA PHE A 273 17.69 13.42 3.54
C PHE A 273 16.17 13.29 3.43
N GLY A 274 15.62 12.10 3.67
CA GLY A 274 14.18 11.89 3.68
C GLY A 274 13.50 12.70 4.80
N ILE A 275 14.02 12.65 6.02
CA ILE A 275 13.51 13.45 7.13
C ILE A 275 13.58 14.94 6.79
N PHE A 276 14.69 15.41 6.23
CA PHE A 276 14.86 16.80 5.83
C PHE A 276 13.88 17.20 4.72
N SER A 277 13.72 16.36 3.67
CA SER A 277 12.80 16.63 2.55
C SER A 277 11.33 16.62 2.95
N PHE A 278 10.98 15.86 3.97
CA PHE A 278 9.62 15.80 4.51
C PHE A 278 9.47 16.58 5.82
N SER A 279 10.47 17.37 6.21
CA SER A 279 10.49 18.07 7.49
C SER A 279 9.26 18.97 7.67
N ASP A 280 8.93 19.80 6.68
CA ASP A 280 7.78 20.71 6.75
C ASP A 280 6.46 19.93 6.95
N VAL A 281 6.30 18.79 6.26
CA VAL A 281 5.11 17.95 6.39
C VAL A 281 5.11 17.20 7.73
N LEU A 282 6.28 16.76 8.20
CA LEU A 282 6.41 16.14 9.52
C LEU A 282 6.17 17.17 10.62
N PHE A 283 6.78 18.34 10.53
CA PHE A 283 6.56 19.44 11.49
C PHE A 283 5.10 19.90 11.50
N THR A 284 4.46 20.05 10.36
CA THR A 284 3.02 20.38 10.28
C THR A 284 2.14 19.29 10.93
N LYS A 285 2.53 18.03 10.82
CA LYS A 285 1.82 16.93 11.49
C LYS A 285 2.14 16.82 12.98
N PHE A 286 3.36 17.16 13.39
CA PHE A 286 3.73 17.24 14.81
C PHE A 286 3.19 18.51 15.47
N SER A 287 3.17 19.66 14.77
CA SER A 287 2.47 20.87 15.25
C SER A 287 0.96 20.69 15.25
N GLY A 288 0.42 19.82 14.40
CA GLY A 288 -0.98 19.38 14.48
C GLY A 288 -1.33 18.55 15.73
N LEU A 289 -0.33 18.17 16.54
CA LEU A 289 -0.52 17.73 17.94
C LEU A 289 -0.74 18.90 18.90
N GLU A 290 -0.34 20.12 18.49
CA GLU A 290 -0.56 21.38 19.18
C GLU A 290 -1.59 22.16 18.35
N LYS A 291 -2.87 21.82 18.55
CA LYS A 291 -3.97 22.42 17.79
C LYS A 291 -4.55 23.60 18.56
N SER A 292 -4.86 24.67 17.83
CA SER A 292 -5.68 25.75 18.37
C SER A 292 -7.13 25.27 18.56
N GLU A 293 -7.88 25.90 19.46
CA GLU A 293 -9.31 25.58 19.66
C GLU A 293 -10.11 25.72 18.36
N SER A 294 -9.78 26.70 17.52
CA SER A 294 -10.41 26.92 16.21
C SER A 294 -10.17 25.76 15.24
N GLU A 295 -8.94 25.21 15.19
CA GLU A 295 -8.60 24.06 14.35
C GLU A 295 -9.29 22.78 14.83
N ILE A 296 -9.44 22.60 16.14
CA ILE A 296 -10.20 21.49 16.72
C ILE A 296 -11.66 21.58 16.29
N LEU A 297 -12.28 22.77 16.41
CA LEU A 297 -13.65 23.00 16.01
C LEU A 297 -13.87 22.79 14.51
N GLU A 298 -12.97 23.29 13.65
CA GLU A 298 -13.03 23.09 12.21
C GLU A 298 -12.95 21.61 11.84
N GLN A 299 -12.05 20.83 12.46
CA GLN A 299 -11.93 19.40 12.22
C GLN A 299 -13.18 18.60 12.68
N LEU A 300 -13.82 19.04 13.75
CA LEU A 300 -15.08 18.47 14.22
C LEU A 300 -16.24 18.76 13.26
N GLN A 301 -16.25 19.98 12.68
CA GLN A 301 -17.25 20.39 11.69
C GLN A 301 -17.05 19.67 10.34
N ASP A 302 -15.79 19.45 9.95
CA ASP A 302 -15.45 18.71 8.71
C ASP A 302 -15.79 17.22 8.76
N ALA A 303 -15.99 16.66 9.94
CA ALA A 303 -16.40 15.26 10.12
C ALA A 303 -17.90 15.08 9.81
N ARG A 304 -18.25 15.24 8.53
CA ARG A 304 -19.62 15.14 8.01
C ARG A 304 -20.26 13.79 8.32
N GLY A 305 -21.58 13.79 8.52
CA GLY A 305 -22.35 12.56 8.69
C GLY A 305 -22.13 11.84 10.02
N GLY A 306 -21.62 12.54 11.03
CA GLY A 306 -21.40 11.97 12.36
C GLY A 306 -20.32 10.87 12.41
N SER A 307 -19.42 10.77 11.41
CA SER A 307 -18.35 9.77 11.35
C SER A 307 -17.14 10.08 12.25
N ALA A 308 -17.15 11.21 12.95
CA ALA A 308 -16.15 11.58 13.94
C ALA A 308 -16.13 10.61 15.12
N TYR A 309 -14.95 10.33 15.63
CA TYR A 309 -14.74 9.56 16.85
C TYR A 309 -13.74 10.27 17.78
N LEU A 310 -13.81 9.98 19.09
CA LEU A 310 -12.93 10.53 20.12
C LEU A 310 -12.87 12.06 20.15
N THR A 311 -13.99 12.72 19.82
CA THR A 311 -14.08 14.19 19.70
C THR A 311 -13.75 14.93 20.99
N GLY A 312 -13.83 14.28 22.16
CA GLY A 312 -13.46 14.83 23.46
C GLY A 312 -12.01 14.59 23.89
N LEU A 313 -11.20 13.88 23.06
CA LEU A 313 -9.82 13.55 23.41
C LEU A 313 -8.77 14.40 22.66
N GLU A 314 -9.18 15.55 22.13
CA GLU A 314 -8.26 16.52 21.54
C GLU A 314 -7.84 17.55 22.60
N SER A 315 -6.57 17.88 22.62
CA SER A 315 -5.98 18.86 23.54
C SER A 315 -5.01 19.78 22.83
N ASN A 316 -4.85 20.99 23.35
CA ASN A 316 -3.84 21.94 22.90
C ASN A 316 -2.42 21.52 23.31
N SER A 317 -2.28 20.54 24.20
CA SER A 317 -0.98 20.06 24.69
C SER A 317 -0.49 18.84 23.92
N ILE A 318 0.70 18.91 23.34
CA ILE A 318 1.40 17.79 22.69
C ILE A 318 1.49 16.58 23.64
N MET A 319 1.86 16.81 24.92
CA MET A 319 2.04 15.74 25.89
C MET A 319 0.73 14.98 26.13
N VAL A 320 -0.39 15.68 26.24
CA VAL A 320 -1.72 15.09 26.44
C VAL A 320 -2.12 14.29 25.20
N ASN A 321 -1.92 14.85 23.99
CA ASN A 321 -2.20 14.14 22.75
C ASN A 321 -1.34 12.88 22.56
N LEU A 322 -0.08 12.90 23.02
CA LEU A 322 0.78 11.70 23.04
C LEU A 322 0.26 10.63 24.00
N LEU A 323 -0.24 11.03 25.18
CA LEU A 323 -0.86 10.10 26.13
C LEU A 323 -2.13 9.47 25.58
N TYR A 324 -2.88 10.17 24.75
CA TYR A 324 -4.07 9.62 24.07
C TYR A 324 -3.76 8.77 22.85
N SER A 325 -2.51 8.77 22.35
CA SER A 325 -2.15 8.03 21.13
C SER A 325 -2.49 6.54 21.19
N PRO A 326 -2.32 5.79 22.29
CA PRO A 326 -2.72 4.38 22.33
C PRO A 326 -4.21 4.16 22.05
N ILE A 327 -5.10 4.98 22.63
CA ILE A 327 -6.54 4.86 22.38
C ILE A 327 -6.88 5.31 20.96
N LYS A 328 -6.23 6.36 20.45
CA LYS A 328 -6.37 6.80 19.06
C LYS A 328 -5.98 5.68 18.08
N ILE A 329 -4.91 4.93 18.35
CA ILE A 329 -4.48 3.77 17.53
C ILE A 329 -5.54 2.66 17.56
N ILE A 330 -6.14 2.37 18.71
CA ILE A 330 -7.21 1.36 18.82
C ILE A 330 -8.42 1.77 17.99
N TYR A 331 -8.89 3.01 18.12
CA TYR A 331 -10.01 3.51 17.32
C TYR A 331 -9.66 3.58 15.83
N PHE A 332 -8.45 4.01 15.50
CA PHE A 332 -7.98 3.99 14.12
C PHE A 332 -8.03 2.58 13.51
N LEU A 333 -7.61 1.55 14.26
CA LEU A 333 -7.57 0.17 13.76
C LEU A 333 -8.95 -0.48 13.65
N PHE A 334 -9.88 -0.15 14.53
CA PHE A 334 -11.12 -0.91 14.67
C PHE A 334 -12.41 -0.10 14.40
N SER A 335 -12.31 1.22 14.15
CA SER A 335 -13.49 2.02 13.82
C SER A 335 -14.08 1.64 12.44
N PRO A 336 -15.41 1.75 12.25
CA PRO A 336 -16.38 2.11 13.25
C PRO A 336 -16.47 1.04 14.34
N MET A 337 -16.67 1.47 15.60
CA MET A 337 -16.92 0.54 16.71
C MET A 337 -18.38 0.08 16.69
N PRO A 338 -18.75 -1.03 17.35
CA PRO A 338 -20.13 -1.51 17.34
C PRO A 338 -21.19 -0.48 17.82
N TRP A 339 -20.77 0.45 18.70
CA TRP A 339 -21.62 1.55 19.19
C TRP A 339 -21.65 2.77 18.25
N ASP A 340 -20.82 2.80 17.21
CA ASP A 340 -20.75 3.87 16.22
C ASP A 340 -21.50 3.52 14.92
N ILE A 341 -22.26 2.42 14.89
CA ILE A 341 -23.01 1.97 13.71
C ILE A 341 -24.13 2.96 13.40
N ARG A 342 -24.17 3.46 12.15
CA ARG A 342 -25.14 4.43 11.65
C ARG A 342 -25.87 3.91 10.42
N HIS A 343 -25.20 3.11 9.60
CA HIS A 343 -25.74 2.58 8.36
C HIS A 343 -25.16 1.19 8.03
N LEU A 344 -25.75 0.52 7.06
CA LEU A 344 -25.36 -0.84 6.64
C LEU A 344 -23.86 -0.95 6.27
N GLY A 345 -23.30 0.10 5.68
CA GLY A 345 -21.87 0.15 5.34
C GLY A 345 -20.96 0.00 6.54
N ASP A 346 -21.32 0.57 7.71
CA ASP A 346 -20.54 0.42 8.94
C ASP A 346 -20.51 -1.03 9.42
N ILE A 347 -21.64 -1.75 9.30
CA ILE A 347 -21.75 -3.17 9.65
C ILE A 347 -20.84 -4.01 8.75
N ILE A 348 -20.86 -3.74 7.44
CA ILE A 348 -20.00 -4.42 6.47
C ILE A 348 -18.51 -4.16 6.81
N MET A 349 -18.16 -2.93 7.15
CA MET A 349 -16.79 -2.58 7.53
C MET A 349 -16.35 -3.26 8.82
N ILE A 350 -17.20 -3.31 9.83
CA ILE A 350 -16.89 -4.02 11.09
C ILE A 350 -16.68 -5.50 10.79
N ALA A 351 -17.59 -6.14 10.07
CA ALA A 351 -17.56 -7.57 9.84
C ALA A 351 -16.39 -8.02 8.96
N LEU A 352 -16.07 -7.27 7.90
CA LEU A 352 -15.10 -7.68 6.88
C LEU A 352 -13.73 -7.01 6.98
N ASP A 353 -13.59 -5.93 7.73
CA ASP A 353 -12.30 -5.29 7.96
C ASP A 353 -11.90 -5.32 9.45
N SER A 354 -12.65 -4.68 10.34
CA SER A 354 -12.24 -4.53 11.76
C SER A 354 -12.07 -5.88 12.48
N VAL A 355 -12.96 -6.84 12.23
CA VAL A 355 -12.87 -8.20 12.79
C VAL A 355 -11.64 -8.93 12.24
N LEU A 356 -11.33 -8.81 10.95
CA LEU A 356 -10.14 -9.42 10.35
C LEU A 356 -8.85 -8.83 10.90
N TYR A 357 -8.78 -7.50 11.07
CA TYR A 357 -7.65 -6.84 11.72
C TYR A 357 -7.45 -7.36 13.15
N TYR A 358 -8.54 -7.47 13.91
CA TYR A 358 -8.48 -8.00 15.27
C TYR A 358 -7.87 -9.41 15.32
N PHE A 359 -8.37 -10.33 14.49
CA PHE A 359 -7.85 -11.70 14.45
C PHE A 359 -6.37 -11.77 14.09
N ILE A 360 -5.93 -11.01 13.09
CA ILE A 360 -4.53 -10.98 12.67
C ILE A 360 -3.65 -10.41 13.78
N ILE A 361 -4.02 -9.27 14.37
CA ILE A 361 -3.24 -8.60 15.42
C ILE A 361 -3.15 -9.48 16.66
N VAL A 362 -4.26 -10.09 17.10
CA VAL A 362 -4.26 -11.03 18.22
C VAL A 362 -3.37 -12.24 17.92
N SER A 363 -3.39 -12.76 16.70
CA SER A 363 -2.52 -13.86 16.29
C SER A 363 -1.04 -13.47 16.34
N ILE A 364 -0.68 -12.26 15.91
CA ILE A 364 0.67 -11.70 16.01
C ILE A 364 1.10 -11.60 17.50
N ILE A 365 0.23 -11.06 18.35
CA ILE A 365 0.50 -10.88 19.78
C ILE A 365 0.68 -12.23 20.49
N LYS A 366 -0.17 -13.22 20.19
CA LYS A 366 -0.06 -14.58 20.76
C LYS A 366 1.23 -15.28 20.34
N SER A 367 1.75 -15.00 19.18
CA SER A 367 2.99 -15.60 18.63
C SER A 367 4.27 -14.93 19.15
N ARG A 368 4.26 -14.32 20.35
CA ARG A 368 5.36 -13.52 20.95
C ARG A 368 6.74 -14.16 20.87
N ALA A 369 6.83 -15.49 20.90
CA ALA A 369 8.10 -16.19 20.82
C ALA A 369 8.79 -16.04 19.44
N SER A 370 8.03 -15.83 18.37
CA SER A 370 8.55 -15.62 17.01
C SER A 370 8.89 -14.16 16.71
N VAL A 371 8.36 -13.21 17.51
CA VAL A 371 8.58 -11.76 17.33
C VAL A 371 10.01 -11.31 17.71
N LYS A 372 10.80 -12.15 18.35
CA LYS A 372 12.16 -11.80 18.81
C LYS A 372 13.22 -11.66 17.70
N GLY A 373 12.89 -11.96 16.46
CA GLY A 373 13.82 -11.78 15.34
C GLY A 373 13.99 -10.30 14.96
N LYS A 374 15.23 -9.89 14.64
CA LYS A 374 15.56 -8.50 14.25
C LYS A 374 14.70 -8.01 13.09
N LEU A 375 14.46 -8.86 12.08
CA LEU A 375 13.65 -8.54 10.92
C LEU A 375 12.20 -8.24 11.31
N ILE A 376 11.58 -9.12 12.10
CA ILE A 376 10.18 -8.94 12.50
C ILE A 376 10.04 -7.74 13.43
N GLY A 377 10.98 -7.55 14.36
CA GLY A 377 11.00 -6.40 15.25
C GLY A 377 11.10 -5.07 14.49
N SER A 378 11.95 -4.98 13.47
CA SER A 378 12.09 -3.77 12.64
C SER A 378 10.86 -3.51 11.77
N LEU A 379 10.22 -4.55 11.22
CA LEU A 379 8.96 -4.42 10.50
C LEU A 379 7.84 -3.89 11.42
N ILE A 380 7.71 -4.47 12.61
CA ILE A 380 6.71 -4.04 13.60
C ILE A 380 6.97 -2.60 14.02
N LEU A 381 8.24 -2.21 14.26
CA LEU A 381 8.60 -0.83 14.57
C LEU A 381 8.12 0.12 13.47
N GLY A 382 8.45 -0.17 12.21
CA GLY A 382 8.01 0.65 11.07
C GLY A 382 6.48 0.76 10.97
N ILE A 383 5.76 -0.35 11.18
CA ILE A 383 4.28 -0.37 11.16
C ILE A 383 3.71 0.46 12.32
N VAL A 384 4.24 0.31 13.53
CA VAL A 384 3.78 1.06 14.71
C VAL A 384 3.98 2.57 14.50
N LEU A 385 5.10 2.98 13.92
CA LEU A 385 5.36 4.39 13.60
C LEU A 385 4.37 4.93 12.55
N ILE A 386 4.00 4.15 11.54
CA ILE A 386 2.95 4.53 10.59
C ILE A 386 1.59 4.63 11.29
N LEU A 387 1.24 3.64 12.10
CA LEU A 387 -0.03 3.64 12.86
C LEU A 387 -0.11 4.85 13.77
N PHE A 388 0.98 5.19 14.46
CA PHE A 388 1.08 6.39 15.30
C PHE A 388 0.83 7.66 14.47
N ALA A 389 1.49 7.81 13.32
CA ALA A 389 1.33 8.97 12.45
C ALA A 389 -0.10 9.11 11.92
N PHE A 390 -0.72 8.00 11.50
CA PHE A 390 -2.08 8.03 10.98
C PHE A 390 -3.14 8.21 12.06
N ALA A 391 -3.01 7.55 13.21
CA ALA A 391 -4.00 7.62 14.27
C ALA A 391 -4.10 9.01 14.89
N ASN A 392 -2.97 9.72 15.01
CA ASN A 392 -2.96 11.10 15.51
C ASN A 392 -3.44 12.14 14.47
N GLY A 393 -3.43 11.80 13.19
CA GLY A 393 -3.92 12.67 12.11
C GLY A 393 -5.31 12.31 11.58
N THR A 394 -6.05 11.39 12.24
CA THR A 394 -7.33 10.90 11.73
C THR A 394 -8.40 10.94 12.83
N HIS A 395 -9.53 11.58 12.53
CA HIS A 395 -10.59 11.86 13.49
C HIS A 395 -11.97 11.31 13.08
N ASN A 396 -12.04 10.57 11.96
CA ASN A 396 -13.27 9.96 11.48
C ASN A 396 -13.06 8.56 10.92
N SER A 397 -14.09 7.70 11.00
CA SER A 397 -14.04 6.29 10.62
C SER A 397 -13.80 6.07 9.12
N GLY A 398 -14.31 6.94 8.25
CA GLY A 398 -14.13 6.83 6.80
C GLY A 398 -12.67 7.07 6.39
N THR A 399 -12.04 8.12 6.93
CA THR A 399 -10.61 8.40 6.71
C THR A 399 -9.73 7.32 7.36
N ALA A 400 -10.11 6.83 8.55
CA ALA A 400 -9.41 5.73 9.21
C ALA A 400 -9.39 4.47 8.33
N ALA A 401 -10.51 4.09 7.74
CA ALA A 401 -10.59 2.94 6.84
C ALA A 401 -9.67 3.10 5.62
N ARG A 402 -9.66 4.28 4.99
CA ARG A 402 -8.74 4.59 3.87
C ARG A 402 -7.26 4.49 4.27
N HIS A 403 -6.91 4.96 5.45
CA HIS A 403 -5.52 4.88 5.92
C HIS A 403 -5.13 3.47 6.37
N ARG A 404 -6.06 2.69 6.94
CA ARG A 404 -5.85 1.27 7.26
C ARG A 404 -5.53 0.44 6.02
N TYR A 405 -6.18 0.69 4.90
CA TYR A 405 -5.88 0.02 3.64
C TYR A 405 -4.39 0.08 3.28
N LYS A 406 -3.71 1.19 3.56
CA LYS A 406 -2.26 1.34 3.31
C LYS A 406 -1.42 0.43 4.21
N VAL A 407 -1.88 0.10 5.41
CA VAL A 407 -1.15 -0.66 6.43
C VAL A 407 -1.50 -2.16 6.41
N LEU A 408 -2.69 -2.51 5.92
CA LEU A 408 -3.18 -3.90 5.88
C LEU A 408 -2.19 -4.88 5.24
N PRO A 409 -1.57 -4.60 4.08
CA PRO A 409 -0.58 -5.51 3.48
C PRO A 409 0.61 -5.77 4.39
N ALA A 410 1.10 -4.74 5.10
CA ALA A 410 2.22 -4.87 6.02
C ALA A 410 1.88 -5.78 7.21
N ILE A 411 0.69 -5.62 7.77
CA ILE A 411 0.19 -6.47 8.87
C ILE A 411 0.06 -7.93 8.38
N CYS A 412 -0.50 -8.17 7.19
CA CYS A 412 -0.61 -9.50 6.60
C CYS A 412 0.76 -10.13 6.32
N ILE A 413 1.74 -9.35 5.85
CA ILE A 413 3.11 -9.82 5.65
C ILE A 413 3.73 -10.24 6.99
N VAL A 414 3.65 -9.42 8.03
CA VAL A 414 4.18 -9.75 9.36
C VAL A 414 3.50 -11.01 9.91
N TYR A 415 2.18 -11.13 9.78
CA TYR A 415 1.44 -12.34 10.18
C TYR A 415 1.95 -13.59 9.44
N GLY A 416 2.19 -13.48 8.13
CA GLY A 416 2.79 -14.55 7.33
C GLY A 416 4.19 -14.92 7.82
N LEU A 417 5.06 -13.94 8.02
CA LEU A 417 6.45 -14.17 8.42
C LEU A 417 6.58 -14.80 9.82
N ILE A 418 5.73 -14.42 10.76
CA ILE A 418 5.70 -15.03 12.11
C ILE A 418 5.38 -16.52 12.03
N ASN A 419 4.56 -16.92 11.07
CA ASN A 419 4.16 -18.30 10.82
C ASN A 419 5.00 -19.01 9.76
N SER A 420 6.15 -18.45 9.36
CA SER A 420 7.05 -19.09 8.41
C SER A 420 7.89 -20.19 9.06
N LYS A 421 8.25 -21.19 8.27
CA LYS A 421 9.14 -22.26 8.71
C LYS A 421 10.53 -21.72 9.05
N ILE A 422 11.02 -20.75 8.26
CA ILE A 422 12.33 -20.12 8.47
C ILE A 422 12.42 -19.46 9.83
N THR A 423 11.40 -18.73 10.27
CA THR A 423 11.39 -18.08 11.58
C THR A 423 11.17 -19.05 12.75
N LYS A 424 10.47 -20.16 12.54
CA LYS A 424 10.22 -21.17 13.57
C LYS A 424 11.46 -22.05 13.85
N TYR A 425 12.24 -22.40 12.83
CA TYR A 425 13.41 -23.27 12.97
C TYR A 425 14.73 -22.53 13.24
N GLY A 426 14.81 -21.23 12.97
CA GLY A 426 15.98 -20.39 13.32
C GLY A 426 16.21 -20.20 14.83
N LYS A 427 15.42 -20.87 15.68
CA LYS A 427 15.55 -20.85 17.15
C LYS A 427 16.51 -21.88 17.73
N SER A 428 16.89 -22.93 17.02
CA SER A 428 17.63 -24.03 17.62
C SER A 428 19.15 -23.92 17.47
N GLU A 429 19.67 -23.15 16.55
CA GLU A 429 21.12 -22.93 16.37
C GLU A 429 21.35 -21.57 15.73
N ASN A 430 22.51 -20.96 15.95
CA ASN A 430 23.04 -19.82 15.19
C ASN A 430 22.97 -20.14 13.70
N PHE A 431 21.82 -19.88 13.09
CA PHE A 431 21.57 -20.20 11.70
C PHE A 431 22.36 -19.20 10.86
N ASP A 432 23.56 -19.62 10.49
CA ASP A 432 24.38 -18.93 9.50
C ASP A 432 23.66 -19.06 8.16
N TYR A 433 23.00 -17.98 7.74
CA TYR A 433 22.34 -17.88 6.43
C TYR A 433 23.34 -18.12 5.28
N SER A 434 24.65 -17.99 5.52
CA SER A 434 25.71 -18.22 4.55
C SER A 434 25.89 -19.71 4.21
N SER A 435 25.53 -20.64 5.09
CA SER A 435 25.75 -22.08 4.90
C SER A 435 24.66 -22.79 4.11
N ARG A 436 23.54 -22.12 3.79
CA ARG A 436 22.45 -22.65 2.94
C ARG A 436 22.25 -21.93 1.60
N LEU A 437 23.20 -21.10 1.24
CA LEU A 437 23.25 -20.45 -0.07
C LEU A 437 23.92 -21.37 -1.11
#